data_a6e4efe63cbcbd9023437450ac55e91d
#
_entry.id   a6e4efe63cbcbd9023437450ac55e91d
#
_cell.length_a   1.000
_cell.length_b   1.000
_cell.length_c   1.000
_cell.angle_alpha   90.00
_cell.angle_beta   90.00
_cell.angle_gamma   90.00
#
_symmetry.space_group_name_H-M   'P 1'
#
loop_
_entity.id
_entity.type
_entity.pdbx_description
1 polymer ?
#
loop_
_entity_poly.entity_id
_entity_poly.type
_entity_poly.pdbx_seq_one_letter_code
_entity_poly.pdbx_strand_id
1 'polypeptide(L)'
;MAEVLTGVNGQILRWARENYNMTPGETAAAIGVDEARYLRWENGEEFPTYAKLKKVSEVLHKPSALFFFPEPPQIDNVKGDLRTLPGEVSNRLSRQVIQAFETARSYQMDLQELYGVRQSVLALRHTFPTEQEALCQYFRDRMGFPISAQKARHSDKVVFEIFREKFYELGIYVFKDAFKDNSVSGLCLND
;
A
#
# COMPACT_ATOMS: atom_id res chain seq x y z
N MET A 1 -28.02 17.18 -21.30
CA MET A 1 -27.03 16.19 -21.79
C MET A 1 -25.87 16.22 -20.81
N ALA A 2 -25.37 15.07 -20.37
CA ALA A 2 -24.20 15.03 -19.46
C ALA A 2 -22.95 15.42 -20.27
N GLU A 3 -22.21 16.39 -19.76
CA GLU A 3 -20.98 16.89 -20.40
C GLU A 3 -19.92 15.80 -20.40
N VAL A 4 -19.33 15.53 -21.54
CA VAL A 4 -18.26 14.56 -21.77
C VAL A 4 -16.92 15.23 -21.51
N LEU A 5 -16.06 14.63 -20.73
CA LEU A 5 -14.74 15.17 -20.37
C LEU A 5 -13.71 14.83 -21.45
N THR A 6 -13.48 15.75 -22.37
CA THR A 6 -12.35 15.64 -23.31
C THR A 6 -11.03 15.81 -22.58
N GLY A 7 -10.03 14.98 -22.89
CA GLY A 7 -8.69 15.05 -22.28
C GLY A 7 -8.40 14.00 -21.22
N VAL A 8 -9.35 13.11 -20.91
CA VAL A 8 -9.07 11.93 -20.08
C VAL A 8 -8.13 11.00 -20.85
N ASN A 9 -7.02 10.63 -20.22
CA ASN A 9 -6.02 9.75 -20.81
C ASN A 9 -6.39 8.28 -20.60
N GLY A 10 -6.74 7.57 -21.68
CA GLY A 10 -7.11 6.16 -21.66
C GLY A 10 -5.98 5.23 -21.18
N GLN A 11 -4.72 5.59 -21.42
CA GLN A 11 -3.59 4.81 -20.93
C GLN A 11 -3.51 4.85 -19.41
N ILE A 12 -3.85 5.97 -18.78
CA ILE A 12 -3.90 6.10 -17.33
C ILE A 12 -5.09 5.33 -16.75
N LEU A 13 -6.23 5.32 -17.45
CA LEU A 13 -7.37 4.48 -17.03
C LEU A 13 -6.96 3.00 -17.00
N ARG A 14 -6.31 2.52 -18.06
CA ARG A 14 -5.78 1.15 -18.14
C ARG A 14 -4.76 0.87 -17.06
N TRP A 15 -3.76 1.72 -16.91
CA TRP A 15 -2.72 1.61 -15.89
C TRP A 15 -3.32 1.54 -14.47
N ALA A 16 -4.26 2.42 -14.13
CA ALA A 16 -4.91 2.44 -12.82
C ALA A 16 -5.69 1.14 -12.55
N ARG A 17 -6.41 0.62 -13.55
CA ARG A 17 -7.14 -0.65 -13.46
C ARG A 17 -6.19 -1.83 -13.26
N GLU A 18 -5.12 -1.89 -14.04
CA GLU A 18 -4.12 -2.97 -13.95
C GLU A 18 -3.39 -2.97 -12.61
N ASN A 19 -3.02 -1.79 -12.12
CA ASN A 19 -2.43 -1.64 -10.77
C ASN A 19 -3.37 -2.11 -9.67
N TYR A 20 -4.68 -1.97 -9.89
CA TYR A 20 -5.69 -2.40 -8.93
C TYR A 20 -6.14 -3.86 -9.15
N ASN A 21 -5.44 -4.60 -10.02
CA ASN A 21 -5.71 -6.00 -10.39
C ASN A 21 -7.16 -6.25 -10.81
N MET A 22 -7.76 -5.32 -11.54
CA MET A 22 -9.12 -5.45 -12.09
C MET A 22 -9.08 -5.76 -13.58
N THR A 23 -10.03 -6.60 -14.03
CA THR A 23 -10.32 -6.77 -15.45
C THR A 23 -11.18 -5.61 -15.96
N PRO A 24 -11.20 -5.34 -17.29
CA PRO A 24 -12.11 -4.34 -17.85
C PRO A 24 -13.57 -4.57 -17.49
N GLY A 25 -14.02 -5.84 -17.52
CA GLY A 25 -15.39 -6.22 -17.17
C GLY A 25 -15.73 -5.96 -15.70
N GLU A 26 -14.82 -6.28 -14.75
CA GLU A 26 -15.01 -5.98 -13.32
C GLU A 26 -15.11 -4.49 -13.07
N THR A 27 -14.26 -3.69 -13.74
CA THR A 27 -14.27 -2.25 -13.60
C THR A 27 -15.54 -1.65 -14.18
N ALA A 28 -15.91 -2.07 -15.39
CA ALA A 28 -17.12 -1.63 -16.06
C ALA A 28 -18.37 -1.90 -15.22
N ALA A 29 -18.48 -3.12 -14.67
CA ALA A 29 -19.57 -3.51 -13.78
C ALA A 29 -19.61 -2.64 -12.51
N ALA A 30 -18.47 -2.39 -11.88
CA ALA A 30 -18.40 -1.58 -10.66
C ALA A 30 -18.83 -0.11 -10.88
N ILE A 31 -18.53 0.48 -12.06
CA ILE A 31 -18.93 1.85 -12.40
C ILE A 31 -20.31 1.93 -13.10
N GLY A 32 -20.92 0.77 -13.39
CA GLY A 32 -22.23 0.66 -14.02
C GLY A 32 -22.21 1.15 -15.47
N VAL A 33 -21.30 0.60 -16.28
CA VAL A 33 -21.23 0.76 -17.73
C VAL A 33 -20.99 -0.60 -18.41
N ASP A 34 -21.22 -0.65 -19.71
CA ASP A 34 -20.87 -1.81 -20.52
C ASP A 34 -19.34 -1.92 -20.70
N GLU A 35 -18.80 -3.14 -20.71
CA GLU A 35 -17.38 -3.41 -20.85
C GLU A 35 -16.81 -2.84 -22.16
N ALA A 36 -17.54 -3.03 -23.26
CA ALA A 36 -17.11 -2.50 -24.56
C ALA A 36 -16.99 -0.96 -24.53
N ARG A 37 -17.86 -0.28 -23.79
CA ARG A 37 -17.79 1.16 -23.61
C ARG A 37 -16.58 1.57 -22.76
N TYR A 38 -16.30 0.83 -21.68
CA TYR A 38 -15.14 1.08 -20.85
C TYR A 38 -13.83 0.90 -21.63
N LEU A 39 -13.75 -0.14 -22.47
CA LEU A 39 -12.61 -0.37 -23.36
C LEU A 39 -12.42 0.78 -24.38
N ARG A 40 -13.51 1.37 -24.91
CA ARG A 40 -13.40 2.55 -25.76
C ARG A 40 -12.80 3.76 -25.03
N TRP A 41 -13.05 3.90 -23.72
CA TRP A 41 -12.39 4.93 -22.90
C TRP A 41 -10.90 4.65 -22.73
N GLU A 42 -10.51 3.42 -22.48
CA GLU A 42 -9.08 3.03 -22.38
C GLU A 42 -8.34 3.23 -23.72
N ASN A 43 -9.03 3.06 -24.84
CA ASN A 43 -8.45 3.26 -26.16
C ASN A 43 -8.48 4.72 -26.63
N GLY A 44 -9.14 5.62 -25.90
CA GLY A 44 -9.30 7.03 -26.27
C GLY A 44 -10.33 7.27 -27.38
N GLU A 45 -11.16 6.29 -27.71
CA GLU A 45 -12.22 6.38 -28.75
C GLU A 45 -13.47 7.09 -28.23
N GLU A 46 -13.71 7.02 -26.93
CA GLU A 46 -14.82 7.68 -26.24
C GLU A 46 -14.30 8.23 -24.90
N PHE A 47 -14.96 9.25 -24.35
CA PHE A 47 -14.59 9.83 -23.06
C PHE A 47 -15.71 9.67 -22.05
N PRO A 48 -15.38 9.45 -20.76
CA PRO A 48 -16.37 9.38 -19.69
C PRO A 48 -16.99 10.77 -19.42
N THR A 49 -18.21 10.78 -18.89
CA THR A 49 -18.76 11.98 -18.26
C THR A 49 -18.11 12.20 -16.89
N TYR A 50 -18.20 13.42 -16.35
CA TYR A 50 -17.66 13.73 -15.01
C TYR A 50 -18.18 12.76 -13.93
N ALA A 51 -19.48 12.47 -13.94
CA ALA A 51 -20.08 11.53 -12.98
C ALA A 51 -19.51 10.11 -13.11
N LYS A 52 -19.18 9.67 -14.31
CA LYS A 52 -18.56 8.36 -14.54
C LYS A 52 -17.09 8.37 -14.17
N LEU A 53 -16.35 9.42 -14.48
CA LEU A 53 -14.95 9.56 -14.07
C LEU A 53 -14.82 9.59 -12.54
N LYS A 54 -15.75 10.27 -11.85
CA LYS A 54 -15.79 10.24 -10.38
C LYS A 54 -15.97 8.83 -9.84
N LYS A 55 -16.86 8.02 -10.43
CA LYS A 55 -17.01 6.60 -10.06
C LYS A 55 -15.75 5.78 -10.35
N VAL A 56 -15.08 6.01 -11.47
CA VAL A 56 -13.78 5.37 -11.77
C VAL A 56 -12.76 5.73 -10.70
N SER A 57 -12.67 7.00 -10.31
CA SER A 57 -11.80 7.49 -9.24
C SER A 57 -12.06 6.78 -7.91
N GLU A 58 -13.32 6.61 -7.53
CA GLU A 58 -13.74 5.92 -6.32
C GLU A 58 -13.42 4.41 -6.36
N VAL A 59 -13.71 3.75 -7.49
CA VAL A 59 -13.50 2.29 -7.68
C VAL A 59 -12.01 1.94 -7.73
N LEU A 60 -11.20 2.76 -8.40
CA LEU A 60 -9.77 2.53 -8.57
C LEU A 60 -8.91 3.22 -7.49
N HIS A 61 -9.54 3.91 -6.52
CA HIS A 61 -8.87 4.65 -5.44
C HIS A 61 -7.76 5.59 -5.94
N LYS A 62 -8.04 6.29 -7.05
CA LYS A 62 -7.14 7.28 -7.65
C LYS A 62 -7.82 8.64 -7.73
N PRO A 63 -7.11 9.74 -7.45
CA PRO A 63 -7.69 11.08 -7.60
C PRO A 63 -8.09 11.35 -9.06
N SER A 64 -9.25 11.97 -9.29
CA SER A 64 -9.76 12.23 -10.63
C SER A 64 -8.79 13.05 -11.50
N ALA A 65 -8.00 13.93 -10.89
CA ALA A 65 -7.00 14.74 -11.57
C ALA A 65 -5.91 13.88 -12.25
N LEU A 66 -5.62 12.71 -11.70
CA LEU A 66 -4.62 11.80 -12.25
C LEU A 66 -4.94 11.39 -13.70
N PHE A 67 -6.22 11.19 -14.01
CA PHE A 67 -6.65 10.72 -15.33
C PHE A 67 -6.45 11.75 -16.46
N PHE A 68 -6.01 12.96 -16.14
CA PHE A 68 -5.65 14.01 -17.11
C PHE A 68 -4.13 14.16 -17.29
N PHE A 69 -3.32 13.34 -16.63
CA PHE A 69 -1.87 13.40 -16.81
C PHE A 69 -1.47 12.87 -18.19
N PRO A 70 -0.37 13.37 -18.77
CA PRO A 70 0.10 12.94 -20.10
C PRO A 70 0.60 11.49 -20.09
N GLU A 71 1.19 11.07 -18.98
CA GLU A 71 1.80 9.74 -18.81
C GLU A 71 1.44 9.14 -17.44
N PRO A 72 1.36 7.80 -17.35
CA PRO A 72 1.17 7.11 -16.07
C PRO A 72 2.32 7.43 -15.11
N PRO A 73 2.03 7.62 -13.81
CA PRO A 73 3.08 7.78 -12.81
C PRO A 73 4.00 6.55 -12.80
N GLN A 74 5.30 6.80 -12.73
CA GLN A 74 6.25 5.73 -12.44
C GLN A 74 6.13 5.36 -10.97
N ILE A 75 5.42 4.29 -10.68
CA ILE A 75 5.33 3.71 -9.35
C ILE A 75 6.18 2.45 -9.36
N ASP A 76 7.16 2.38 -8.47
CA ASP A 76 7.93 1.16 -8.27
C ASP A 76 6.99 0.00 -7.98
N ASN A 77 7.25 -1.12 -8.64
CA ASN A 77 6.36 -2.28 -8.60
C ASN A 77 6.20 -2.79 -7.16
N VAL A 78 4.98 -2.72 -6.64
CA VAL A 78 4.55 -3.31 -5.34
C VAL A 78 5.03 -4.76 -5.16
N LYS A 79 5.26 -5.48 -6.25
CA LYS A 79 5.67 -6.89 -6.25
C LYS A 79 7.07 -7.14 -5.71
N GLY A 80 7.97 -6.13 -5.70
CA GLY A 80 9.36 -6.30 -5.26
C GLY A 80 9.54 -6.26 -3.74
N ASP A 81 8.64 -5.58 -3.02
CA ASP A 81 8.81 -5.27 -1.60
C ASP A 81 7.97 -6.14 -0.66
N LEU A 82 7.16 -7.04 -1.20
CA LEU A 82 6.37 -7.95 -0.40
C LEU A 82 7.22 -9.13 0.05
N ARG A 83 7.53 -9.19 1.32
CA ARG A 83 7.96 -10.44 1.96
C ARG A 83 6.78 -11.38 2.02
N THR A 84 6.67 -12.20 0.99
CA THR A 84 5.65 -13.24 0.90
C THR A 84 5.88 -14.33 1.91
N LEU A 85 4.82 -14.74 2.58
CA LEU A 85 4.83 -15.95 3.40
C LEU A 85 5.24 -17.16 2.54
N PRO A 86 6.03 -18.11 3.06
CA PRO A 86 6.35 -19.34 2.34
C PRO A 86 5.07 -20.17 2.17
N GLY A 87 4.65 -20.35 0.94
CA GLY A 87 3.46 -21.10 0.54
C GLY A 87 2.58 -20.26 -0.38
N GLU A 88 2.20 -20.81 -1.48
CA GLU A 88 1.26 -20.33 -2.52
C GLU A 88 0.99 -18.81 -2.53
N VAL A 89 1.94 -18.06 -3.06
CA VAL A 89 1.69 -16.67 -3.43
C VAL A 89 0.76 -16.71 -4.64
N SER A 90 -0.50 -16.43 -4.41
CA SER A 90 -1.38 -16.02 -5.49
C SER A 90 -0.65 -14.92 -6.28
N ASN A 91 -0.42 -15.12 -7.57
CA ASN A 91 0.21 -14.13 -8.44
C ASN A 91 -0.56 -12.80 -8.51
N ARG A 92 -1.66 -12.68 -7.78
CA ARG A 92 -2.52 -11.51 -7.68
C ARG A 92 -2.73 -11.14 -6.21
N LEU A 93 -2.18 -10.00 -5.83
CA LEU A 93 -2.48 -9.36 -4.55
C LEU A 93 -3.96 -8.96 -4.52
N SER A 94 -4.59 -9.11 -3.36
CA SER A 94 -5.95 -8.59 -3.18
C SER A 94 -5.96 -7.07 -3.25
N ARG A 95 -7.10 -6.50 -3.62
CA ARG A 95 -7.27 -5.04 -3.70
C ARG A 95 -7.01 -4.35 -2.35
N GLN A 96 -7.40 -5.00 -1.27
CA GLN A 96 -7.19 -4.52 0.10
C GLN A 96 -5.70 -4.41 0.45
N VAL A 97 -4.91 -5.39 0.02
CA VAL A 97 -3.46 -5.38 0.21
C VAL A 97 -2.81 -4.26 -0.62
N ILE A 98 -3.23 -4.08 -1.87
CA ILE A 98 -2.73 -2.99 -2.73
C ILE A 98 -3.06 -1.63 -2.10
N GLN A 99 -4.28 -1.43 -1.63
CA GLN A 99 -4.70 -0.20 -0.98
C GLN A 99 -3.92 0.08 0.31
N ALA A 100 -3.71 -0.94 1.14
CA ALA A 100 -2.91 -0.81 2.35
C ALA A 100 -1.46 -0.43 2.04
N PHE A 101 -0.89 -1.00 0.98
CA PHE A 101 0.45 -0.66 0.51
C PHE A 101 0.54 0.80 0.04
N GLU A 102 -0.40 1.26 -0.78
CA GLU A 102 -0.44 2.65 -1.25
C GLU A 102 -0.59 3.64 -0.08
N THR A 103 -1.43 3.28 0.90
CA THR A 103 -1.61 4.09 2.11
C THR A 103 -0.32 4.15 2.94
N ALA A 104 0.34 3.00 3.14
CA ALA A 104 1.60 2.95 3.88
C ALA A 104 2.70 3.78 3.18
N ARG A 105 2.76 3.75 1.84
CA ARG A 105 3.71 4.56 1.07
C ARG A 105 3.41 6.06 1.18
N SER A 106 2.13 6.45 1.19
CA SER A 106 1.76 7.84 1.46
C SER A 106 2.24 8.28 2.84
N TYR A 107 2.02 7.47 3.87
CA TYR A 107 2.52 7.77 5.22
C TYR A 107 4.05 7.85 5.28
N GLN A 108 4.76 7.01 4.55
CA GLN A 108 6.21 7.06 4.45
C GLN A 108 6.67 8.40 3.87
N MET A 109 6.05 8.86 2.78
CA MET A 109 6.35 10.16 2.16
C MET A 109 6.04 11.32 3.12
N ASP A 110 4.88 11.31 3.78
CA ASP A 110 4.49 12.32 4.76
C ASP A 110 5.48 12.37 5.94
N LEU A 111 5.95 11.22 6.42
CA LEU A 111 6.93 11.13 7.50
C LEU A 111 8.32 11.63 7.06
N GLN A 112 8.71 11.35 5.82
CA GLN A 112 9.96 11.88 5.26
C GLN A 112 9.92 13.41 5.13
N GLU A 113 8.78 13.97 4.74
CA GLU A 113 8.59 15.41 4.66
C GLU A 113 8.61 16.07 6.06
N LEU A 114 7.95 15.48 7.04
CA LEU A 114 7.83 16.03 8.39
C LEU A 114 9.12 15.92 9.21
N TYR A 115 9.85 14.83 9.09
CA TYR A 115 10.99 14.50 9.94
C TYR A 115 12.34 14.48 9.23
N GLY A 116 12.34 14.70 7.93
CA GLY A 116 13.49 14.47 7.05
C GLY A 116 13.78 12.97 6.87
N VAL A 117 14.71 12.67 5.97
CA VAL A 117 15.20 11.28 5.80
C VAL A 117 15.96 10.88 7.06
N ARG A 118 15.29 10.26 8.01
CA ARG A 118 15.98 9.61 9.12
C ARG A 118 16.63 8.36 8.57
N GLN A 119 17.95 8.35 8.53
CA GLN A 119 18.65 7.07 8.39
C GLN A 119 18.18 6.20 9.54
N SER A 120 17.47 5.13 9.21
CA SER A 120 17.10 4.11 10.19
C SER A 120 18.35 3.75 10.98
N VAL A 121 18.27 3.78 12.30
CA VAL A 121 19.35 3.30 13.18
C VAL A 121 19.65 1.83 12.89
N LEU A 122 18.73 1.20 12.22
CA LEU A 122 18.80 -0.12 11.60
C LEU A 122 19.33 -0.06 10.16
N ALA A 123 20.04 0.98 9.74
CA ALA A 123 20.82 0.97 8.49
C ALA A 123 21.86 -0.18 8.54
N LEU A 124 21.31 -1.34 8.48
CA LEU A 124 21.81 -2.63 8.88
C LEU A 124 22.55 -3.24 7.71
N ARG A 125 23.65 -2.66 7.40
CA ARG A 125 24.73 -3.37 6.72
C ARG A 125 25.56 -4.21 7.71
N HIS A 126 25.10 -4.34 8.95
CA HIS A 126 25.76 -5.15 9.95
C HIS A 126 25.07 -6.50 10.07
N THR A 127 25.85 -7.55 10.05
CA THR A 127 25.48 -8.95 10.29
C THR A 127 24.62 -9.07 11.54
N PHE A 128 23.33 -9.30 11.35
CA PHE A 128 22.47 -9.74 12.46
C PHE A 128 22.93 -11.09 12.97
N PRO A 129 22.72 -11.38 14.24
CA PRO A 129 22.76 -12.74 14.72
C PRO A 129 21.84 -13.60 13.84
N THR A 130 22.36 -14.67 13.28
CA THR A 130 21.60 -15.59 12.44
C THR A 130 20.64 -16.45 13.26
N GLU A 131 20.86 -16.54 14.56
CA GLU A 131 20.02 -17.27 15.49
C GLU A 131 18.85 -16.39 15.96
N GLN A 132 17.64 -16.93 15.86
CA GLN A 132 16.41 -16.20 16.17
C GLN A 132 16.37 -15.64 17.59
N GLU A 133 16.87 -16.41 18.58
CA GLU A 133 16.90 -15.98 19.99
C GLU A 133 17.85 -14.80 20.21
N ALA A 134 19.04 -14.87 19.62
CA ALA A 134 20.04 -13.81 19.71
C ALA A 134 19.53 -12.53 19.03
N LEU A 135 18.82 -12.65 17.91
CA LEU A 135 18.19 -11.54 17.22
C LEU A 135 17.10 -10.89 18.08
N CYS A 136 16.24 -11.69 18.68
CA CYS A 136 15.20 -11.18 19.59
C CYS A 136 15.81 -10.45 20.78
N GLN A 137 16.87 -11.00 21.38
CA GLN A 137 17.55 -10.37 22.51
C GLN A 137 18.20 -9.05 22.09
N TYR A 138 18.89 -9.02 20.96
CA TYR A 138 19.50 -7.82 20.41
C TYR A 138 18.49 -6.65 20.28
N PHE A 139 17.31 -6.94 19.69
CA PHE A 139 16.29 -5.90 19.57
C PHE A 139 15.70 -5.49 20.92
N ARG A 140 15.47 -6.42 21.83
CA ARG A 140 14.95 -6.11 23.18
C ARG A 140 15.90 -5.23 23.97
N ASP A 141 17.19 -5.49 23.91
CA ASP A 141 18.22 -4.69 24.57
C ASP A 141 18.26 -3.28 24.00
N ARG A 142 18.20 -3.19 22.68
CA ARG A 142 18.21 -1.89 22.00
C ARG A 142 16.97 -1.05 22.26
N MET A 143 15.81 -1.69 22.39
CA MET A 143 14.55 -1.03 22.75
C MET A 143 14.44 -0.73 24.25
N GLY A 144 15.31 -1.29 25.09
CA GLY A 144 15.19 -1.20 26.55
C GLY A 144 13.90 -1.84 27.08
N PHE A 145 13.39 -2.88 26.41
CA PHE A 145 12.12 -3.53 26.76
C PHE A 145 12.29 -5.06 26.93
N PRO A 146 12.78 -5.51 28.08
CA PRO A 146 13.02 -6.91 28.36
C PRO A 146 11.71 -7.72 28.50
N ILE A 147 11.81 -9.04 28.37
CA ILE A 147 10.66 -9.97 28.52
C ILE A 147 9.95 -9.80 29.87
N SER A 148 10.70 -9.56 30.95
CA SER A 148 10.14 -9.32 32.27
C SER A 148 9.20 -8.12 32.31
N ALA A 149 9.58 -7.02 31.66
CA ALA A 149 8.74 -5.83 31.57
C ALA A 149 7.48 -6.08 30.72
N GLN A 150 7.59 -6.92 29.68
CA GLN A 150 6.43 -7.33 28.87
C GLN A 150 5.46 -8.19 29.71
N LYS A 151 5.98 -9.21 30.43
CA LYS A 151 5.17 -10.11 31.25
C LYS A 151 4.49 -9.41 32.43
N ALA A 152 5.04 -8.30 32.91
CA ALA A 152 4.43 -7.48 33.95
C ALA A 152 3.19 -6.68 33.47
N ARG A 153 2.89 -6.68 32.16
CA ARG A 153 1.74 -5.99 31.59
C ARG A 153 0.60 -6.97 31.38
N HIS A 154 -0.61 -6.57 31.80
CA HIS A 154 -1.81 -7.42 31.71
C HIS A 154 -2.61 -7.24 30.41
N SER A 155 -2.17 -6.39 29.50
CA SER A 155 -2.91 -6.06 28.28
C SER A 155 -2.00 -6.09 27.05
N ASP A 156 -2.33 -6.97 26.11
CA ASP A 156 -1.63 -7.06 24.82
C ASP A 156 -1.68 -5.74 24.04
N LYS A 157 -2.79 -4.99 24.16
CA LYS A 157 -2.92 -3.67 23.55
C LYS A 157 -1.87 -2.69 24.08
N VAL A 158 -1.65 -2.66 25.38
CA VAL A 158 -0.64 -1.78 26.00
C VAL A 158 0.76 -2.22 25.59
N VAL A 159 1.04 -3.52 25.57
CA VAL A 159 2.32 -4.07 25.09
C VAL A 159 2.59 -3.69 23.65
N PHE A 160 1.57 -3.81 22.78
CA PHE A 160 1.70 -3.44 21.37
C PHE A 160 2.05 -1.94 21.20
N GLU A 161 1.38 -1.04 21.93
CA GLU A 161 1.67 0.39 21.83
C GLU A 161 3.09 0.72 22.33
N ILE A 162 3.56 0.07 23.40
CA ILE A 162 4.96 0.22 23.87
C ILE A 162 5.95 -0.22 22.78
N PHE A 163 5.71 -1.37 22.14
CA PHE A 163 6.57 -1.82 21.04
C PHE A 163 6.53 -0.83 19.88
N ARG A 164 5.37 -0.31 19.51
CA ARG A 164 5.20 0.66 18.45
C ARG A 164 6.03 1.93 18.72
N GLU A 165 5.95 2.48 19.94
CA GLU A 165 6.73 3.65 20.32
C GLU A 165 8.25 3.35 20.27
N LYS A 166 8.68 2.19 20.75
CA LYS A 166 10.08 1.79 20.71
C LYS A 166 10.60 1.58 19.28
N PHE A 167 9.78 1.06 18.38
CA PHE A 167 10.12 0.99 16.97
C PHE A 167 10.24 2.39 16.34
N TYR A 168 9.40 3.34 16.74
CA TYR A 168 9.53 4.73 16.28
C TYR A 168 10.86 5.37 16.68
N GLU A 169 11.33 5.10 17.91
CA GLU A 169 12.65 5.55 18.36
C GLU A 169 13.79 4.98 17.47
N LEU A 170 13.58 3.82 16.88
CA LEU A 170 14.51 3.17 15.95
C LEU A 170 14.30 3.58 14.48
N GLY A 171 13.37 4.50 14.19
CA GLY A 171 13.05 4.92 12.84
C GLY A 171 12.16 3.94 12.06
N ILE A 172 11.55 2.97 12.75
CA ILE A 172 10.61 2.02 12.15
C ILE A 172 9.19 2.44 12.51
N TYR A 173 8.40 2.79 11.51
CA TYR A 173 7.02 3.20 11.70
C TYR A 173 6.07 2.01 11.54
N VAL A 174 5.31 1.72 12.60
CA VAL A 174 4.37 0.59 12.64
C VAL A 174 2.94 1.11 12.60
N PHE A 175 2.21 0.79 11.54
CA PHE A 175 0.79 1.09 11.39
C PHE A 175 -0.03 -0.18 11.59
N LYS A 176 -1.24 0.00 12.15
CA LYS A 176 -2.18 -1.10 12.36
C LYS A 176 -3.42 -0.85 11.53
N ASP A 177 -3.71 -1.76 10.62
CA ASP A 177 -4.92 -1.74 9.82
C ASP A 177 -5.47 -3.16 9.67
N ALA A 178 -6.73 -3.27 9.26
CA ALA A 178 -7.39 -4.53 8.97
C ALA A 178 -7.34 -4.79 7.47
N PHE A 179 -6.46 -5.67 7.01
CA PHE A 179 -6.36 -6.01 5.58
C PHE A 179 -7.62 -6.67 5.01
N LYS A 180 -8.48 -7.23 5.86
CA LYS A 180 -9.66 -8.03 5.44
C LYS A 180 -9.32 -9.13 4.42
N ASP A 181 -8.10 -9.64 4.52
CA ASP A 181 -7.52 -10.67 3.68
C ASP A 181 -6.73 -11.62 4.57
N ASN A 182 -7.15 -12.87 4.63
CA ASN A 182 -6.54 -13.87 5.51
C ASN A 182 -5.20 -14.41 4.97
N SER A 183 -4.83 -14.08 3.74
CA SER A 183 -3.57 -14.50 3.12
C SER A 183 -2.38 -13.62 3.53
N VAL A 184 -2.64 -12.43 4.10
CA VAL A 184 -1.61 -11.45 4.47
C VAL A 184 -1.81 -11.01 5.91
N SER A 185 -0.80 -11.20 6.75
CA SER A 185 -0.80 -10.76 8.15
C SER A 185 -0.06 -9.43 8.37
N GLY A 186 0.73 -8.97 7.40
CA GLY A 186 1.49 -7.73 7.50
C GLY A 186 2.25 -7.41 6.22
N LEU A 187 2.62 -6.16 6.08
CA LEU A 187 3.43 -5.60 4.99
C LEU A 187 4.61 -4.85 5.59
N CYS A 188 5.74 -4.87 4.91
CA CYS A 188 6.91 -4.07 5.25
C CYS A 188 7.36 -3.31 4.01
N LEU A 189 7.54 -1.99 4.13
CA LEU A 189 8.18 -1.15 3.14
C LEU A 189 9.61 -0.91 3.58
N ASN A 190 10.55 -1.14 2.68
CA ASN A 190 11.94 -0.77 2.87
C ASN A 190 12.24 0.44 1.98
N ASP A 191 13.04 1.37 2.49
CA ASP A 191 13.65 2.45 1.71
C ASP A 191 14.91 1.97 0.99
#